data_5b04ea4100d11d0a46e26316b6282c6e
#
_entry.id   5b04ea4100d11d0a46e26316b6282c6e
#
_cell.length_a   1.000
_cell.length_b   1.000
_cell.length_c   1.000
_cell.angle_alpha   90.00
_cell.angle_beta   90.00
_cell.angle_gamma   90.00
#
_symmetry.space_group_name_H-M   'P 1'
#
loop_
_entity.id
_entity.type
_entity.pdbx_description
1 polymer ?
#
loop_
_entity_poly.entity_id
_entity_poly.type
_entity_poly.pdbx_seq_one_letter_code
_entity_poly.pdbx_strand_id
1 'polypeptide(L)'
;MVSGRITFGERIMKVVIIGGVAGGMSAATRMRRLDGDAEIIVLEKSGYVSYANCGLPYYVGGVIEEESDLLLQTPESLHARFRLDVRVANEVIAINRPKKTVSVRNLLTREVYEIDYDKLILSPGASPVVPPIPGVERAMTLRTVEDVERITARVGEKPASAVVIGGGFIGVEIAENLMHRGIKTSLVEATPQVLAPLDPEMATLVSKEMALQGVELHLADGVSTIDAQTVTLSSGAVLPAALVILAIGVRPDTALAKAAELMIGERGGIEVDDFNRTSDHDIYAVGDAAQKSDALDGTATLVPLANLANRHGRVVADHIAGLTTRPVKTIGTAIVKVFDLMIATTGWNEKRLIAQNRRYLAIHTHPNSHAGYYPDAKQMALKLLFDPKTGEILGAQGVGIEGVDKRIDVIATAIRGGITAPELADLELAYAPPFGSAKDPVNMLGYIAENLISGLVETAQWNQIDEFVEKGFDLIDVRSAGEFGRGSIPGARNIPVDEIRDRTSELTNKNILVNCQVGQRGHTATMLLKELGFNAVHLDGGYLTWSNSPIANKEIEYV
;
A
#
# COMPACT_ATOMS: atom_id res chain seq x y z
N MET A 1 38.05 -12.31 11.40
CA MET A 1 38.48 -11.54 12.58
C MET A 1 38.93 -10.16 12.12
N VAL A 2 38.06 -9.16 12.21
CA VAL A 2 38.44 -7.74 12.15
C VAL A 2 37.68 -7.07 13.29
N SER A 3 38.25 -7.10 14.48
CA SER A 3 37.83 -6.24 15.57
C SER A 3 38.60 -4.91 15.42
N GLY A 4 38.19 -4.11 14.46
CA GLY A 4 38.55 -2.70 14.42
C GLY A 4 37.63 -1.95 15.35
N ARG A 5 38.03 -1.64 16.56
CA ARG A 5 37.41 -0.57 17.35
C ARG A 5 37.46 0.68 16.49
N ILE A 6 36.29 1.21 16.11
CA ILE A 6 36.18 2.53 15.53
C ILE A 6 36.38 3.51 16.69
N THR A 7 37.64 3.91 16.91
CA THR A 7 37.97 4.98 17.85
C THR A 7 37.78 6.31 17.11
N PHE A 8 36.63 6.94 17.27
CA PHE A 8 36.54 8.38 17.14
C PHE A 8 37.29 8.95 18.34
N GLY A 9 38.32 9.75 18.16
CA GLY A 9 39.18 10.36 19.17
C GLY A 9 38.65 10.42 20.60
N GLU A 10 39.36 10.95 21.57
CA GLU A 10 39.06 10.95 23.02
C GLU A 10 37.67 11.50 23.43
N ARG A 11 36.81 11.95 22.46
CA ARG A 11 35.47 12.53 22.72
C ARG A 11 34.36 11.52 22.45
N ILE A 12 33.48 11.32 23.45
CA ILE A 12 32.24 10.53 23.32
C ILE A 12 31.31 11.20 22.31
N MET A 13 30.87 10.45 21.30
CA MET A 13 29.90 10.94 20.31
C MET A 13 28.53 11.10 20.94
N LYS A 14 27.92 12.29 20.74
CA LYS A 14 26.55 12.58 21.19
C LYS A 14 25.60 12.57 19.99
N VAL A 15 24.63 11.66 20.01
CA VAL A 15 23.60 11.51 18.98
C VAL A 15 22.24 11.88 19.58
N VAL A 16 21.60 12.90 19.01
CA VAL A 16 20.23 13.30 19.38
C VAL A 16 19.27 12.82 18.30
N ILE A 17 18.16 12.21 18.71
CA ILE A 17 17.14 11.64 17.83
C ILE A 17 15.79 12.29 18.18
N ILE A 18 15.15 12.91 17.19
CA ILE A 18 13.83 13.54 17.34
C ILE A 18 12.78 12.60 16.78
N GLY A 19 11.93 12.08 17.67
CA GLY A 19 10.91 11.06 17.36
C GLY A 19 11.34 9.64 17.74
N GLY A 20 10.58 9.02 18.61
CA GLY A 20 10.88 7.77 19.30
C GLY A 20 10.09 6.55 18.82
N VAL A 21 9.62 6.50 17.54
CA VAL A 21 8.88 5.36 17.01
C VAL A 21 9.76 4.59 16.01
N ALA A 22 9.25 4.11 14.89
CA ALA A 22 9.90 3.15 14.01
C ALA A 22 11.33 3.54 13.58
N GLY A 23 11.49 4.66 12.87
CA GLY A 23 12.78 5.08 12.31
C GLY A 23 13.78 5.50 13.38
N GLY A 24 13.34 6.33 14.33
CA GLY A 24 14.19 6.85 15.41
C GLY A 24 14.67 5.75 16.34
N MET A 25 13.79 4.85 16.79
CA MET A 25 14.18 3.72 17.64
C MET A 25 15.08 2.70 16.93
N SER A 26 14.84 2.44 15.63
CA SER A 26 15.73 1.61 14.84
C SER A 26 17.14 2.20 14.75
N ALA A 27 17.25 3.52 14.57
CA ALA A 27 18.51 4.22 14.57
C ALA A 27 19.18 4.15 15.96
N ALA A 28 18.47 4.52 17.03
CA ALA A 28 18.98 4.54 18.41
C ALA A 28 19.54 3.20 18.85
N THR A 29 18.75 2.12 18.68
CA THR A 29 19.14 0.78 19.10
C THR A 29 20.26 0.21 18.24
N ARG A 30 20.32 0.57 16.94
CA ARG A 30 21.42 0.18 16.06
C ARG A 30 22.71 0.92 16.42
N MET A 31 22.64 2.25 16.64
CA MET A 31 23.79 3.05 17.09
C MET A 31 24.43 2.45 18.33
N ARG A 32 23.64 2.13 19.36
CA ARG A 32 24.16 1.53 20.60
C ARG A 32 24.88 0.20 20.38
N ARG A 33 24.41 -0.61 19.41
CA ARG A 33 25.09 -1.88 19.06
C ARG A 33 26.41 -1.68 18.32
N LEU A 34 26.61 -0.52 17.70
CA LEU A 34 27.82 -0.16 16.96
C LEU A 34 28.82 0.58 17.85
N ASP A 35 28.32 1.44 18.74
CA ASP A 35 29.11 2.23 19.69
C ASP A 35 28.52 2.08 21.09
N GLY A 36 29.24 1.36 21.94
CA GLY A 36 28.85 1.12 23.34
C GLY A 36 28.93 2.34 24.22
N ASP A 37 29.76 3.32 23.85
CA ASP A 37 30.08 4.50 24.67
C ASP A 37 29.32 5.77 24.25
N ALA A 38 28.74 5.79 23.03
CA ALA A 38 28.00 6.95 22.53
C ALA A 38 26.89 7.42 23.49
N GLU A 39 26.75 8.72 23.67
CA GLU A 39 25.61 9.33 24.34
C GLU A 39 24.45 9.42 23.35
N ILE A 40 23.37 8.67 23.58
CA ILE A 40 22.22 8.59 22.67
C ILE A 40 20.98 9.08 23.40
N ILE A 41 20.43 10.21 22.94
CA ILE A 41 19.27 10.88 23.52
C ILE A 41 18.13 10.81 22.51
N VAL A 42 16.98 10.29 22.92
CA VAL A 42 15.75 10.25 22.11
C VAL A 42 14.72 11.20 22.74
N LEU A 43 14.23 12.12 21.92
CA LEU A 43 13.25 13.13 22.32
C LEU A 43 11.93 12.84 21.63
N GLU A 44 10.88 12.55 22.41
CA GLU A 44 9.55 12.23 21.89
C GLU A 44 8.51 13.17 22.53
N LYS A 45 7.69 13.80 21.65
CA LYS A 45 6.63 14.72 22.11
C LYS A 45 5.44 13.99 22.72
N SER A 46 5.15 12.76 22.26
CA SER A 46 4.12 11.90 22.85
C SER A 46 4.55 11.36 24.22
N GLY A 47 3.59 10.87 24.99
CA GLY A 47 3.83 10.10 26.21
C GLY A 47 4.39 8.69 25.96
N TYR A 48 4.43 8.24 24.71
CA TYR A 48 4.74 6.86 24.32
C TYR A 48 5.88 6.79 23.31
N VAL A 49 6.69 5.73 23.41
CA VAL A 49 7.77 5.42 22.45
C VAL A 49 7.64 3.98 21.97
N SER A 50 8.25 3.67 20.83
CA SER A 50 8.38 2.29 20.33
C SER A 50 7.06 1.51 20.37
N TYR A 51 5.97 2.09 19.92
CA TYR A 51 4.66 1.45 19.87
C TYR A 51 4.32 0.94 18.46
N ALA A 52 3.40 -0.04 18.41
CA ALA A 52 2.92 -0.67 17.19
C ALA A 52 1.88 0.22 16.49
N ASN A 53 2.34 1.24 15.75
CA ASN A 53 1.46 2.21 15.07
C ASN A 53 0.44 1.53 14.13
N CYS A 54 0.84 0.47 13.42
CA CYS A 54 -0.06 -0.31 12.56
C CYS A 54 -1.06 -1.17 13.35
N GLY A 55 -0.91 -1.33 14.66
CA GLY A 55 -1.84 -2.02 15.54
C GLY A 55 -3.02 -1.16 16.02
N LEU A 56 -2.92 0.16 15.88
CA LEU A 56 -3.90 1.10 16.43
C LEU A 56 -5.33 0.87 15.93
N PRO A 57 -5.61 0.66 14.63
CA PRO A 57 -6.96 0.35 14.14
C PRO A 57 -7.53 -0.95 14.76
N TYR A 58 -6.69 -1.96 14.92
CA TYR A 58 -7.08 -3.28 15.47
C TYR A 58 -7.37 -3.22 16.96
N TYR A 59 -6.72 -2.33 17.69
CA TYR A 59 -7.05 -2.06 19.09
C TYR A 59 -8.42 -1.37 19.23
N VAL A 60 -8.72 -0.39 18.36
CA VAL A 60 -10.07 0.21 18.29
C VAL A 60 -11.13 -0.86 18.05
N GLY A 61 -10.86 -1.83 17.16
CA GLY A 61 -11.73 -2.96 16.84
C GLY A 61 -11.85 -4.00 17.96
N GLY A 62 -10.94 -4.00 18.94
CA GLY A 62 -10.87 -5.02 19.99
C GLY A 62 -10.26 -6.34 19.52
N VAL A 63 -9.61 -6.37 18.36
CA VAL A 63 -8.80 -7.51 17.88
C VAL A 63 -7.52 -7.61 18.70
N ILE A 64 -6.90 -6.47 18.99
CA ILE A 64 -5.89 -6.33 20.04
C ILE A 64 -6.66 -5.88 21.27
N GLU A 65 -6.65 -6.70 22.33
CA GLU A 65 -7.50 -6.46 23.50
C GLU A 65 -6.83 -5.53 24.51
N GLU A 66 -5.52 -5.68 24.71
CA GLU A 66 -4.78 -4.96 25.74
C GLU A 66 -3.92 -3.85 25.11
N GLU A 67 -3.99 -2.63 25.64
CA GLU A 67 -3.16 -1.51 25.20
C GLU A 67 -1.67 -1.80 25.34
N SER A 68 -1.30 -2.55 26.39
CA SER A 68 0.09 -2.97 26.63
C SER A 68 0.70 -3.74 25.48
N ASP A 69 -0.10 -4.42 24.64
CA ASP A 69 0.36 -5.15 23.47
C ASP A 69 0.81 -4.21 22.33
N LEU A 70 0.32 -2.98 22.35
CA LEU A 70 0.78 -1.93 21.44
C LEU A 70 2.12 -1.33 21.87
N LEU A 71 2.43 -1.34 23.15
CA LEU A 71 3.60 -0.68 23.74
C LEU A 71 4.80 -1.64 23.76
N LEU A 72 5.53 -1.70 22.65
CA LEU A 72 6.62 -2.67 22.47
C LEU A 72 7.79 -2.47 23.44
N GLN A 73 8.10 -1.23 23.81
CA GLN A 73 9.15 -0.87 24.74
C GLN A 73 8.77 0.39 25.54
N THR A 74 9.31 0.51 26.74
CA THR A 74 9.20 1.72 27.58
C THR A 74 10.56 2.43 27.71
N PRO A 75 10.62 3.71 28.12
CA PRO A 75 11.87 4.39 28.40
C PRO A 75 12.79 3.59 29.34
N GLU A 76 12.20 2.98 30.40
CA GLU A 76 12.95 2.19 31.39
C GLU A 76 13.54 0.92 30.79
N SER A 77 12.77 0.20 29.97
CA SER A 77 13.24 -1.01 29.27
C SER A 77 14.34 -0.70 28.26
N LEU A 78 14.22 0.42 27.54
CA LEU A 78 15.22 0.92 26.59
C LEU A 78 16.49 1.38 27.31
N HIS A 79 16.36 2.03 28.47
CA HIS A 79 17.50 2.38 29.29
C HIS A 79 18.21 1.14 29.85
N ALA A 80 17.46 0.21 30.43
CA ALA A 80 18.02 -1.00 31.01
C ALA A 80 18.78 -1.87 29.97
N ARG A 81 18.23 -2.03 28.77
CA ARG A 81 18.80 -2.89 27.73
C ARG A 81 19.87 -2.20 26.89
N PHE A 82 19.65 -0.92 26.55
CA PHE A 82 20.46 -0.20 25.55
C PHE A 82 21.13 1.06 26.12
N ARG A 83 20.91 1.40 27.39
CA ARG A 83 21.40 2.65 28.00
C ARG A 83 21.07 3.88 27.15
N LEU A 84 19.87 3.96 26.59
CA LEU A 84 19.36 5.11 25.90
C LEU A 84 18.77 6.10 26.92
N ASP A 85 19.00 7.39 26.72
CA ASP A 85 18.28 8.47 27.42
C ASP A 85 17.03 8.81 26.60
N VAL A 86 15.89 8.21 26.96
CA VAL A 86 14.62 8.38 26.26
C VAL A 86 13.72 9.31 27.06
N ARG A 87 13.39 10.46 26.49
CA ARG A 87 12.61 11.51 27.13
C ARG A 87 11.27 11.68 26.40
N VAL A 88 10.21 11.11 26.96
CA VAL A 88 8.81 11.29 26.50
C VAL A 88 8.26 12.62 27.01
N ALA A 89 7.20 13.13 26.39
CA ALA A 89 6.62 14.46 26.63
C ALA A 89 7.67 15.59 26.53
N ASN A 90 8.66 15.43 25.63
CA ASN A 90 9.71 16.41 25.37
C ASN A 90 9.73 16.78 23.89
N GLU A 91 9.18 17.94 23.58
CA GLU A 91 9.05 18.46 22.22
C GLU A 91 10.29 19.27 21.82
N VAL A 92 10.94 18.92 20.73
CA VAL A 92 11.96 19.79 20.12
C VAL A 92 11.25 20.91 19.37
N ILE A 93 11.55 22.14 19.76
CA ILE A 93 10.90 23.35 19.23
C ILE A 93 11.79 24.16 18.28
N ALA A 94 13.11 23.95 18.32
CA ALA A 94 14.05 24.60 17.42
C ALA A 94 15.33 23.78 17.25
N ILE A 95 16.00 23.96 16.11
CA ILE A 95 17.35 23.44 15.82
C ILE A 95 18.26 24.61 15.49
N ASN A 96 19.34 24.77 16.23
CA ASN A 96 20.38 25.75 15.96
C ASN A 96 21.59 25.06 15.31
N ARG A 97 21.63 25.04 13.98
CA ARG A 97 22.67 24.35 13.19
C ARG A 97 24.08 24.88 13.47
N PRO A 98 24.32 26.22 13.49
CA PRO A 98 25.65 26.77 13.78
C PRO A 98 26.22 26.38 15.14
N LYS A 99 25.35 26.29 16.16
CA LYS A 99 25.74 25.90 17.52
C LYS A 99 25.68 24.40 17.75
N LYS A 100 25.07 23.64 16.82
CA LYS A 100 24.74 22.22 16.98
C LYS A 100 23.96 21.95 18.27
N THR A 101 22.88 22.71 18.53
CA THR A 101 21.98 22.53 19.66
C THR A 101 20.54 22.38 19.21
N VAL A 102 19.74 21.68 20.00
CA VAL A 102 18.29 21.65 19.88
C VAL A 102 17.67 22.26 21.12
N SER A 103 16.63 23.08 20.94
CA SER A 103 15.84 23.61 22.05
C SER A 103 14.67 22.69 22.31
N VAL A 104 14.52 22.21 23.53
CA VAL A 104 13.54 21.23 23.95
C VAL A 104 12.58 21.83 24.96
N ARG A 105 11.28 21.62 24.77
CA ARG A 105 10.25 21.98 25.74
C ARG A 105 9.73 20.70 26.40
N ASN A 106 9.88 20.61 27.72
CA ASN A 106 9.17 19.60 28.50
C ASN A 106 7.68 19.96 28.56
N LEU A 107 6.81 19.12 28.05
CA LEU A 107 5.37 19.41 27.94
C LEU A 107 4.64 19.30 29.28
N LEU A 108 5.22 18.61 30.27
CA LEU A 108 4.66 18.46 31.62
C LEU A 108 5.02 19.65 32.50
N THR A 109 6.31 20.04 32.54
CA THR A 109 6.82 21.14 33.39
C THR A 109 6.80 22.49 32.69
N ARG A 110 6.69 22.51 31.35
CA ARG A 110 6.83 23.68 30.46
C ARG A 110 8.24 24.30 30.45
N GLU A 111 9.20 23.68 31.10
CA GLU A 111 10.59 24.09 31.06
C GLU A 111 11.16 23.99 29.64
N VAL A 112 12.00 24.96 29.27
CA VAL A 112 12.74 24.93 27.99
C VAL A 112 14.22 24.83 28.31
N TYR A 113 14.91 23.88 27.69
CA TYR A 113 16.34 23.63 27.84
C TYR A 113 17.00 23.33 26.51
N GLU A 114 18.32 23.39 26.44
CA GLU A 114 19.09 23.07 25.24
C GLU A 114 19.89 21.78 25.41
N ILE A 115 20.06 21.05 24.30
CA ILE A 115 20.92 19.87 24.18
C ILE A 115 21.83 20.08 22.99
N ASP A 116 23.14 19.91 23.18
CA ASP A 116 24.12 19.86 22.10
C ASP A 116 24.14 18.47 21.43
N TYR A 117 24.57 18.40 20.17
CA TYR A 117 24.75 17.15 19.43
C TYR A 117 25.97 17.17 18.53
N ASP A 118 26.57 15.99 18.30
CA ASP A 118 27.51 15.76 17.22
C ASP A 118 26.78 15.33 15.95
N LYS A 119 25.74 14.49 16.10
CA LYS A 119 24.84 14.05 15.03
C LYS A 119 23.37 14.17 15.46
N LEU A 120 22.53 14.60 14.54
CA LEU A 120 21.09 14.76 14.75
C LEU A 120 20.31 13.90 13.76
N ILE A 121 19.32 13.14 14.25
CA ILE A 121 18.44 12.32 13.42
C ILE A 121 17.01 12.82 13.57
N LEU A 122 16.42 13.28 12.46
CA LEU A 122 15.03 13.72 12.39
C LEU A 122 14.13 12.54 12.02
N SER A 123 13.25 12.16 12.93
CA SER A 123 12.24 11.11 12.74
C SER A 123 10.85 11.58 13.20
N PRO A 124 10.40 12.81 12.86
CA PRO A 124 9.15 13.37 13.38
C PRO A 124 7.90 12.71 12.79
N GLY A 125 8.07 11.87 11.77
CA GLY A 125 6.98 11.16 11.11
C GLY A 125 6.15 12.06 10.19
N ALA A 126 4.84 11.81 10.17
CA ALA A 126 3.87 12.55 9.38
C ALA A 126 2.63 12.87 10.24
N SER A 127 1.97 13.96 9.93
CA SER A 127 0.75 14.40 10.59
C SER A 127 -0.47 14.15 9.70
N PRO A 128 -1.65 13.82 10.25
CA PRO A 128 -2.88 13.69 9.49
C PRO A 128 -3.19 14.97 8.71
N VAL A 129 -3.71 14.81 7.50
CA VAL A 129 -4.24 15.91 6.72
C VAL A 129 -5.59 16.31 7.31
N VAL A 130 -5.74 17.58 7.70
CA VAL A 130 -7.01 18.14 8.18
C VAL A 130 -7.46 19.19 7.17
N PRO A 131 -8.51 18.94 6.39
CA PRO A 131 -9.01 19.87 5.39
C PRO A 131 -9.83 20.99 6.07
N PRO A 132 -9.99 22.16 5.43
CA PRO A 132 -10.76 23.26 5.96
C PRO A 132 -12.28 23.05 5.76
N ILE A 133 -12.81 21.94 6.27
CA ILE A 133 -14.24 21.63 6.23
C ILE A 133 -14.91 22.21 7.48
N PRO A 134 -16.03 22.93 7.39
CA PRO A 134 -16.78 23.39 8.55
C PRO A 134 -17.13 22.24 9.49
N GLY A 135 -16.78 22.37 10.78
CA GLY A 135 -17.02 21.33 11.79
C GLY A 135 -15.95 20.23 11.86
N VAL A 136 -14.85 20.34 11.10
CA VAL A 136 -13.78 19.31 11.07
C VAL A 136 -13.14 19.06 12.44
N GLU A 137 -13.21 20.02 13.36
CA GLU A 137 -12.76 19.87 14.75
C GLU A 137 -13.53 18.80 15.55
N ARG A 138 -14.67 18.33 15.04
CA ARG A 138 -15.45 17.21 15.60
C ARG A 138 -14.95 15.85 15.12
N ALA A 139 -14.19 15.82 14.05
CA ALA A 139 -13.60 14.59 13.55
C ALA A 139 -12.34 14.23 14.35
N MET A 140 -12.17 12.95 14.61
CA MET A 140 -11.00 12.40 15.28
C MET A 140 -10.03 11.86 14.23
N THR A 141 -8.74 12.03 14.45
CA THR A 141 -7.68 11.44 13.63
C THR A 141 -7.10 10.23 14.33
N LEU A 142 -6.50 9.31 13.56
CA LEU A 142 -5.87 8.11 14.07
C LEU A 142 -4.38 8.10 13.68
N ARG A 143 -3.51 8.46 14.64
CA ARG A 143 -2.06 8.49 14.39
C ARG A 143 -1.20 8.07 15.59
N THR A 144 -1.62 8.40 16.81
CA THR A 144 -0.85 8.17 18.05
C THR A 144 -1.64 7.29 19.01
N VAL A 145 -0.98 6.84 20.09
CA VAL A 145 -1.66 6.08 21.16
C VAL A 145 -2.73 6.95 21.82
N GLU A 146 -2.44 8.23 22.06
CA GLU A 146 -3.41 9.17 22.62
C GLU A 146 -4.64 9.38 21.71
N ASP A 147 -4.46 9.29 20.39
CA ASP A 147 -5.59 9.32 19.44
C ASP A 147 -6.48 8.08 19.63
N VAL A 148 -5.84 6.91 19.71
CA VAL A 148 -6.58 5.65 19.83
C VAL A 148 -7.28 5.50 21.17
N GLU A 149 -6.68 5.97 22.26
CA GLU A 149 -7.33 6.04 23.57
C GLU A 149 -8.65 6.83 23.49
N ARG A 150 -8.61 8.02 22.87
CA ARG A 150 -9.80 8.86 22.68
C ARG A 150 -10.86 8.19 21.81
N ILE A 151 -10.45 7.57 20.67
CA ILE A 151 -11.37 6.87 19.78
C ILE A 151 -11.98 5.67 20.51
N THR A 152 -11.18 4.86 21.21
CA THR A 152 -11.65 3.67 21.93
C THR A 152 -12.61 4.04 23.05
N ALA A 153 -12.38 5.14 23.77
CA ALA A 153 -13.32 5.67 24.74
C ALA A 153 -14.68 6.00 24.10
N ARG A 154 -14.68 6.68 22.96
CA ARG A 154 -15.92 6.98 22.20
C ARG A 154 -16.61 5.73 21.67
N VAL A 155 -15.86 4.77 21.15
CA VAL A 155 -16.38 3.46 20.72
C VAL A 155 -17.02 2.70 21.90
N GLY A 156 -16.42 2.79 23.10
CA GLY A 156 -16.95 2.21 24.32
C GLY A 156 -18.33 2.75 24.74
N GLU A 157 -18.68 3.97 24.34
CA GLU A 157 -20.01 4.56 24.51
C GLU A 157 -21.06 3.96 23.55
N LYS A 158 -20.66 3.08 22.64
CA LYS A 158 -21.50 2.40 21.63
C LYS A 158 -22.29 3.40 20.76
N PRO A 159 -21.63 4.30 20.03
CA PRO A 159 -22.31 5.23 19.14
C PRO A 159 -23.12 4.45 18.10
N ALA A 160 -24.32 4.96 17.77
CA ALA A 160 -25.24 4.29 16.86
C ALA A 160 -24.71 4.25 15.41
N SER A 161 -23.88 5.23 15.06
CA SER A 161 -23.33 5.37 13.69
C SER A 161 -21.95 6.02 13.71
N ALA A 162 -21.15 5.69 12.71
CA ALA A 162 -19.87 6.33 12.45
C ALA A 162 -19.73 6.69 10.96
N VAL A 163 -19.03 7.79 10.69
CA VAL A 163 -18.60 8.15 9.34
C VAL A 163 -17.08 8.17 9.31
N VAL A 164 -16.50 7.39 8.41
CA VAL A 164 -15.07 7.38 8.10
C VAL A 164 -14.85 8.19 6.83
N ILE A 165 -14.06 9.25 6.92
CA ILE A 165 -13.75 10.14 5.80
C ILE A 165 -12.38 9.78 5.25
N GLY A 166 -12.35 9.23 4.02
CA GLY A 166 -11.17 8.76 3.30
C GLY A 166 -11.11 7.24 3.18
N GLY A 167 -10.98 6.75 1.94
CA GLY A 167 -10.93 5.33 1.55
C GLY A 167 -9.51 4.78 1.38
N GLY A 168 -8.49 5.39 2.01
CA GLY A 168 -7.11 4.88 2.03
C GLY A 168 -6.93 3.70 3.01
N PHE A 169 -5.69 3.20 3.18
CA PHE A 169 -5.38 2.08 4.08
C PHE A 169 -5.95 2.26 5.48
N ILE A 170 -5.71 3.39 6.13
CA ILE A 170 -6.22 3.67 7.48
C ILE A 170 -7.76 3.70 7.50
N GLY A 171 -8.38 4.29 6.47
CA GLY A 171 -9.84 4.41 6.39
C GLY A 171 -10.54 3.07 6.27
N VAL A 172 -10.06 2.17 5.41
CA VAL A 172 -10.66 0.83 5.26
C VAL A 172 -10.45 -0.04 6.50
N GLU A 173 -9.26 0.02 7.12
CA GLU A 173 -8.98 -0.70 8.38
C GLU A 173 -9.87 -0.21 9.52
N ILE A 174 -10.03 1.10 9.70
CA ILE A 174 -10.87 1.61 10.78
C ILE A 174 -12.35 1.36 10.52
N ALA A 175 -12.82 1.41 9.26
CA ALA A 175 -14.20 1.07 8.92
C ALA A 175 -14.53 -0.39 9.28
N GLU A 176 -13.67 -1.35 8.89
CA GLU A 176 -13.78 -2.75 9.30
C GLU A 176 -13.84 -2.90 10.83
N ASN A 177 -12.92 -2.25 11.53
CA ASN A 177 -12.79 -2.37 12.98
C ASN A 177 -13.98 -1.75 13.74
N LEU A 178 -14.59 -0.68 13.23
CA LEU A 178 -15.85 -0.13 13.76
C LEU A 178 -17.02 -1.08 13.52
N MET A 179 -17.09 -1.71 12.34
CA MET A 179 -18.10 -2.76 12.05
C MET A 179 -17.96 -3.95 13.00
N HIS A 180 -16.75 -4.42 13.31
CA HIS A 180 -16.49 -5.47 14.30
C HIS A 180 -17.01 -5.10 15.70
N ARG A 181 -17.03 -3.81 16.04
CA ARG A 181 -17.63 -3.29 17.29
C ARG A 181 -19.15 -3.15 17.22
N GLY A 182 -19.77 -3.52 16.10
CA GLY A 182 -21.22 -3.43 15.87
C GLY A 182 -21.73 -2.01 15.62
N ILE A 183 -20.85 -1.09 15.20
CA ILE A 183 -21.20 0.30 14.88
C ILE A 183 -21.56 0.37 13.39
N LYS A 184 -22.78 0.87 13.04
CA LYS A 184 -23.14 1.11 11.64
C LYS A 184 -22.19 2.15 11.05
N THR A 185 -21.43 1.77 10.02
CA THR A 185 -20.34 2.59 9.49
C THR A 185 -20.58 2.94 8.02
N SER A 186 -20.51 4.25 7.71
CA SER A 186 -20.43 4.78 6.36
C SER A 186 -19.00 5.22 6.07
N LEU A 187 -18.47 4.89 4.88
CA LEU A 187 -17.17 5.37 4.40
C LEU A 187 -17.38 6.31 3.23
N VAL A 188 -16.82 7.51 3.33
CA VAL A 188 -16.91 8.58 2.31
C VAL A 188 -15.54 8.77 1.67
N GLU A 189 -15.48 8.65 0.34
CA GLU A 189 -14.25 8.84 -0.45
C GLU A 189 -14.52 9.78 -1.63
N ALA A 190 -13.74 10.84 -1.73
CA ALA A 190 -13.90 11.86 -2.77
C ALA A 190 -13.56 11.35 -4.19
N THR A 191 -12.73 10.31 -4.28
CA THR A 191 -12.40 9.64 -5.54
C THR A 191 -13.36 8.48 -5.83
N PRO A 192 -13.45 8.00 -7.08
CA PRO A 192 -14.41 6.95 -7.45
C PRO A 192 -14.06 5.54 -6.95
N GLN A 193 -13.04 5.40 -6.12
CA GLN A 193 -12.62 4.09 -5.59
C GLN A 193 -11.96 4.20 -4.21
N VAL A 194 -12.05 3.14 -3.42
CA VAL A 194 -11.18 2.94 -2.25
C VAL A 194 -9.77 2.49 -2.68
N LEU A 195 -8.80 2.59 -1.79
CA LEU A 195 -7.42 2.11 -1.99
C LEU A 195 -6.81 2.63 -3.30
N ALA A 196 -6.61 3.94 -3.39
CA ALA A 196 -6.03 4.61 -4.56
C ALA A 196 -4.76 3.96 -5.17
N PRO A 197 -3.90 3.20 -4.44
CA PRO A 197 -2.81 2.43 -5.05
C PRO A 197 -3.25 1.29 -5.97
N LEU A 198 -4.47 0.76 -5.85
CA LEU A 198 -5.02 -0.22 -6.78
C LEU A 198 -5.49 0.44 -8.09
N ASP A 199 -5.52 -0.34 -9.16
CA ASP A 199 -6.25 0.03 -10.37
C ASP A 199 -7.75 -0.26 -10.21
N PRO A 200 -8.63 0.39 -11.00
CA PRO A 200 -10.07 0.42 -10.72
C PRO A 200 -10.75 -0.95 -10.62
N GLU A 201 -10.41 -1.89 -11.51
CA GLU A 201 -10.99 -3.24 -11.52
C GLU A 201 -10.54 -4.07 -10.30
N MET A 202 -9.34 -3.80 -9.76
CA MET A 202 -8.85 -4.42 -8.54
C MET A 202 -9.50 -3.79 -7.29
N ALA A 203 -9.69 -2.47 -7.29
CA ALA A 203 -10.33 -1.75 -6.20
C ALA A 203 -11.83 -2.10 -6.06
N THR A 204 -12.51 -2.39 -7.17
CA THR A 204 -13.92 -2.81 -7.18
C THR A 204 -14.15 -4.10 -6.37
N LEU A 205 -13.18 -5.03 -6.38
CA LEU A 205 -13.26 -6.24 -5.54
C LEU A 205 -13.35 -5.88 -4.05
N VAL A 206 -12.57 -4.90 -3.63
CA VAL A 206 -12.55 -4.42 -2.24
C VAL A 206 -13.85 -3.70 -1.89
N SER A 207 -14.33 -2.81 -2.76
CA SER A 207 -15.59 -2.09 -2.55
C SER A 207 -16.78 -3.05 -2.44
N LYS A 208 -16.82 -4.10 -3.27
CA LYS A 208 -17.84 -5.15 -3.19
C LYS A 208 -17.81 -5.89 -1.86
N GLU A 209 -16.62 -6.28 -1.39
CA GLU A 209 -16.48 -6.95 -0.10
C GLU A 209 -16.97 -6.05 1.04
N MET A 210 -16.52 -4.80 1.08
CA MET A 210 -16.95 -3.85 2.11
C MET A 210 -18.48 -3.67 2.14
N ALA A 211 -19.11 -3.54 0.96
CA ALA A 211 -20.56 -3.44 0.85
C ALA A 211 -21.27 -4.72 1.30
N LEU A 212 -20.76 -5.91 0.94
CA LEU A 212 -21.28 -7.19 1.39
C LEU A 212 -21.22 -7.35 2.91
N GLN A 213 -20.19 -6.80 3.54
CA GLN A 213 -20.02 -6.77 4.99
C GLN A 213 -20.84 -5.67 5.69
N GLY A 214 -21.57 -4.86 4.91
CA GLY A 214 -22.51 -3.86 5.43
C GLY A 214 -21.92 -2.47 5.66
N VAL A 215 -20.73 -2.18 5.12
CA VAL A 215 -20.21 -0.80 5.08
C VAL A 215 -20.95 -0.03 4.00
N GLU A 216 -21.55 1.10 4.37
CA GLU A 216 -22.20 2.02 3.43
C GLU A 216 -21.14 2.87 2.73
N LEU A 217 -20.93 2.66 1.42
CA LEU A 217 -19.88 3.32 0.66
C LEU A 217 -20.42 4.53 -0.12
N HIS A 218 -19.85 5.71 0.08
CA HIS A 218 -20.08 6.92 -0.69
C HIS A 218 -18.80 7.27 -1.45
N LEU A 219 -18.71 6.82 -2.70
CA LEU A 219 -17.56 7.03 -3.58
C LEU A 219 -17.83 8.18 -4.55
N ALA A 220 -16.78 8.84 -5.04
CA ALA A 220 -16.85 10.04 -5.88
C ALA A 220 -17.66 11.17 -5.22
N ASP A 221 -17.73 11.19 -3.90
CA ASP A 221 -18.44 12.22 -3.12
C ASP A 221 -17.57 12.70 -1.96
N GLY A 222 -17.53 13.98 -1.74
CA GLY A 222 -16.75 14.61 -0.68
C GLY A 222 -17.62 15.04 0.50
N VAL A 223 -16.97 15.32 1.64
CA VAL A 223 -17.68 15.92 2.79
C VAL A 223 -17.69 17.43 2.66
N SER A 224 -18.86 18.04 2.79
CA SER A 224 -19.06 19.49 2.77
C SER A 224 -19.12 20.11 4.18
N THR A 225 -19.79 19.45 5.14
CA THR A 225 -19.89 19.93 6.53
C THR A 225 -19.97 18.77 7.52
N ILE A 226 -19.51 19.02 8.74
CA ILE A 226 -19.61 18.07 9.86
C ILE A 226 -20.36 18.78 11.00
N ASP A 227 -21.56 18.28 11.31
CA ASP A 227 -22.37 18.77 12.42
C ASP A 227 -22.25 17.85 13.65
N ALA A 228 -23.01 18.18 14.71
CA ALA A 228 -22.93 17.45 15.98
C ALA A 228 -23.31 15.95 15.87
N GLN A 229 -24.21 15.60 14.92
CA GLN A 229 -24.77 14.26 14.76
C GLN A 229 -24.86 13.83 13.28
N THR A 230 -24.38 14.64 12.37
CA THR A 230 -24.48 14.38 10.92
C THR A 230 -23.25 14.83 10.16
N VAL A 231 -23.02 14.19 9.03
CA VAL A 231 -22.07 14.61 7.99
C VAL A 231 -22.86 14.86 6.72
N THR A 232 -22.71 16.05 6.12
CA THR A 232 -23.32 16.39 4.83
C THR A 232 -22.28 16.23 3.73
N LEU A 233 -22.65 15.52 2.66
CA LEU A 233 -21.81 15.28 1.50
C LEU A 233 -21.93 16.40 0.46
N SER A 234 -21.05 16.43 -0.52
CA SER A 234 -21.09 17.40 -1.63
C SER A 234 -22.31 17.21 -2.54
N SER A 235 -22.80 15.98 -2.65
CA SER A 235 -24.08 15.65 -3.34
C SER A 235 -25.32 16.22 -2.64
N GLY A 236 -25.20 16.63 -1.37
CA GLY A 236 -26.31 17.03 -0.51
C GLY A 236 -26.87 15.91 0.36
N ALA A 237 -26.37 14.68 0.24
CA ALA A 237 -26.76 13.59 1.12
C ALA A 237 -26.32 13.89 2.57
N VAL A 238 -27.13 13.46 3.55
CA VAL A 238 -26.89 13.69 4.98
C VAL A 238 -26.79 12.34 5.68
N LEU A 239 -25.63 12.05 6.26
CA LEU A 239 -25.33 10.79 6.94
C LEU A 239 -25.41 10.97 8.46
N PRO A 240 -26.01 10.02 9.20
CA PRO A 240 -25.94 10.00 10.66
C PRO A 240 -24.50 9.77 11.12
N ALA A 241 -23.98 10.58 12.02
CA ALA A 241 -22.58 10.54 12.44
C ALA A 241 -22.44 10.88 13.93
N ALA A 242 -22.64 9.89 14.80
CA ALA A 242 -22.35 10.03 16.22
C ALA A 242 -20.84 9.98 16.51
N LEU A 243 -20.06 9.39 15.60
CA LEU A 243 -18.60 9.35 15.58
C LEU A 243 -18.10 9.69 14.16
N VAL A 244 -17.10 10.57 14.04
CA VAL A 244 -16.47 10.89 12.76
C VAL A 244 -14.97 10.64 12.87
N ILE A 245 -14.42 9.85 11.95
CA ILE A 245 -12.97 9.57 11.84
C ILE A 245 -12.45 10.15 10.53
N LEU A 246 -11.39 10.95 10.62
CA LEU A 246 -10.73 11.55 9.46
C LEU A 246 -9.49 10.74 9.08
N ALA A 247 -9.50 10.12 7.91
CA ALA A 247 -8.48 9.21 7.39
C ALA A 247 -8.07 9.53 5.93
N ILE A 248 -8.07 10.82 5.54
CA ILE A 248 -7.78 11.28 4.16
C ILE A 248 -6.29 11.30 3.81
N GLY A 249 -5.44 10.71 4.64
CA GLY A 249 -4.01 10.62 4.43
C GLY A 249 -3.17 11.44 5.40
N VAL A 250 -1.87 11.42 5.17
CA VAL A 250 -0.86 12.07 6.02
C VAL A 250 0.06 12.94 5.18
N ARG A 251 0.64 13.96 5.80
CA ARG A 251 1.70 14.78 5.21
C ARG A 251 2.96 14.72 6.08
N PRO A 252 4.16 14.72 5.48
CA PRO A 252 5.42 14.77 6.21
C PRO A 252 5.46 15.91 7.21
N ASP A 253 5.90 15.65 8.45
CA ASP A 253 6.10 16.69 9.45
C ASP A 253 7.48 17.33 9.24
N THR A 254 7.50 18.45 8.52
CA THR A 254 8.72 19.15 8.11
C THR A 254 8.88 20.55 8.71
N ALA A 255 7.99 20.93 9.62
CA ALA A 255 8.00 22.29 10.19
C ALA A 255 9.35 22.63 10.86
N LEU A 256 9.88 21.70 11.66
CA LEU A 256 11.16 21.87 12.36
C LEU A 256 12.34 21.94 11.36
N ALA A 257 12.33 21.09 10.34
CA ALA A 257 13.37 21.08 9.29
C ALA A 257 13.35 22.39 8.47
N LYS A 258 12.16 22.88 8.11
CA LYS A 258 11.98 24.18 7.42
C LYS A 258 12.50 25.35 8.26
N ALA A 259 12.13 25.39 9.54
CA ALA A 259 12.59 26.44 10.46
C ALA A 259 14.12 26.42 10.65
N ALA A 260 14.74 25.24 10.50
CA ALA A 260 16.20 25.06 10.52
C ALA A 260 16.86 25.26 9.14
N GLU A 261 16.12 25.73 8.12
CA GLU A 261 16.61 25.97 6.75
C GLU A 261 17.22 24.72 6.11
N LEU A 262 16.69 23.54 6.42
CA LEU A 262 17.00 22.31 5.69
C LEU A 262 16.18 22.24 4.40
N MET A 263 16.76 21.64 3.35
CA MET A 263 16.08 21.51 2.06
C MET A 263 14.86 20.59 2.18
N ILE A 264 13.75 21.05 1.59
CA ILE A 264 12.50 20.30 1.49
C ILE A 264 12.24 20.05 0.01
N GLY A 265 12.06 18.78 -0.33
CA GLY A 265 11.78 18.38 -1.71
C GLY A 265 10.38 18.81 -2.19
N GLU A 266 10.18 18.78 -3.50
CA GLU A 266 8.95 19.23 -4.16
C GLU A 266 7.68 18.54 -3.64
N ARG A 267 7.79 17.29 -3.17
CA ARG A 267 6.67 16.54 -2.58
C ARG A 267 6.43 16.83 -1.10
N GLY A 268 7.19 17.77 -0.52
CA GLY A 268 7.02 18.24 0.85
C GLY A 268 7.75 17.42 1.92
N GLY A 269 8.49 16.38 1.57
CA GLY A 269 9.37 15.64 2.49
C GLY A 269 10.73 16.31 2.66
N ILE A 270 11.43 16.02 3.77
CA ILE A 270 12.81 16.48 3.97
C ILE A 270 13.69 15.82 2.91
N GLU A 271 14.41 16.63 2.15
CA GLU A 271 15.33 16.15 1.12
C GLU A 271 16.54 15.47 1.77
N VAL A 272 16.87 14.28 1.26
CA VAL A 272 18.00 13.47 1.74
C VAL A 272 18.75 12.83 0.61
N ASP A 273 20.04 12.56 0.82
CA ASP A 273 20.86 11.75 -0.06
C ASP A 273 20.62 10.24 0.10
N ASP A 274 21.38 9.43 -0.59
CA ASP A 274 21.31 7.96 -0.57
C ASP A 274 21.54 7.34 0.82
N PHE A 275 22.08 8.10 1.76
CA PHE A 275 22.36 7.70 3.14
C PHE A 275 21.43 8.37 4.16
N ASN A 276 20.33 8.95 3.69
CA ASN A 276 19.38 9.72 4.51
C ASN A 276 19.98 10.97 5.20
N ARG A 277 21.09 11.50 4.69
CA ARG A 277 21.68 12.74 5.15
C ARG A 277 20.99 13.92 4.48
N THR A 278 20.65 14.95 5.25
CA THR A 278 20.01 16.17 4.75
C THR A 278 21.01 17.12 4.06
N SER A 279 20.59 18.34 3.72
CA SER A 279 21.47 19.41 3.26
C SER A 279 22.54 19.84 4.28
N ASP A 280 22.43 19.37 5.53
CA ASP A 280 23.44 19.50 6.58
C ASP A 280 24.09 18.15 6.84
N HIS A 281 25.44 18.09 6.79
CA HIS A 281 26.20 16.83 6.89
C HIS A 281 26.15 16.16 8.27
N ASP A 282 25.70 16.87 9.30
CA ASP A 282 25.54 16.33 10.64
C ASP A 282 24.08 16.03 10.99
N ILE A 283 23.15 16.27 10.05
CA ILE A 283 21.71 16.08 10.25
C ILE A 283 21.17 15.06 9.24
N TYR A 284 20.48 14.05 9.74
CA TYR A 284 19.84 12.99 8.97
C TYR A 284 18.32 13.05 9.12
N ALA A 285 17.57 12.52 8.15
CA ALA A 285 16.13 12.38 8.28
C ALA A 285 15.67 10.98 7.85
N VAL A 286 14.74 10.39 8.62
CA VAL A 286 14.26 9.02 8.43
C VAL A 286 12.72 8.95 8.56
N GLY A 287 12.15 7.86 8.12
CA GLY A 287 10.72 7.58 8.25
C GLY A 287 9.85 8.45 7.33
N ASP A 288 8.62 8.74 7.76
CA ASP A 288 7.59 9.36 6.92
C ASP A 288 7.89 10.82 6.58
N ALA A 289 8.72 11.50 7.38
CA ALA A 289 9.12 12.88 7.13
C ALA A 289 10.15 13.02 6.00
N ALA A 290 10.95 11.98 5.74
CA ALA A 290 12.02 12.01 4.76
C ALA A 290 11.52 11.64 3.36
N GLN A 291 12.01 12.36 2.34
CA GLN A 291 11.87 11.97 0.94
C GLN A 291 12.60 10.64 0.68
N LYS A 292 12.13 9.88 -0.28
CA LYS A 292 12.69 8.60 -0.67
C LYS A 292 12.99 8.58 -2.15
N SER A 293 13.90 7.70 -2.57
CA SER A 293 14.15 7.42 -3.99
C SER A 293 13.34 6.21 -4.44
N ASP A 294 12.58 6.36 -5.51
CA ASP A 294 11.87 5.26 -6.16
C ASP A 294 12.89 4.31 -6.80
N ALA A 295 12.66 3.00 -6.68
CA ALA A 295 13.60 2.02 -7.20
C ALA A 295 13.51 1.81 -8.70
N LEU A 296 12.37 2.17 -9.33
CA LEU A 296 12.13 1.97 -10.75
C LEU A 296 12.74 3.09 -11.60
N ASP A 297 12.60 4.36 -11.18
CA ASP A 297 13.06 5.50 -11.98
C ASP A 297 14.03 6.44 -11.26
N GLY A 298 14.30 6.21 -9.98
CA GLY A 298 15.17 7.06 -9.16
C GLY A 298 14.54 8.39 -8.74
N THR A 299 13.29 8.67 -9.13
CA THR A 299 12.62 9.92 -8.76
C THR A 299 12.31 10.00 -7.27
N ALA A 300 12.14 11.22 -6.79
CA ALA A 300 11.73 11.47 -5.42
C ALA A 300 10.29 11.00 -5.17
N THR A 301 10.07 10.29 -4.06
CA THR A 301 8.75 9.80 -3.67
C THR A 301 8.54 9.88 -2.16
N LEU A 302 7.28 9.80 -1.72
CA LEU A 302 6.87 9.69 -0.32
C LEU A 302 6.13 8.37 -0.12
N VAL A 303 6.63 7.55 0.78
CA VAL A 303 6.06 6.24 1.11
C VAL A 303 6.04 6.08 2.63
N PRO A 304 4.91 6.37 3.30
CA PRO A 304 4.80 6.33 4.76
C PRO A 304 4.58 4.88 5.24
N LEU A 305 5.65 4.07 5.24
CA LEU A 305 5.63 2.67 5.65
C LEU A 305 6.67 2.41 6.75
N ALA A 306 6.27 1.72 7.80
CA ALA A 306 7.11 1.42 8.97
C ALA A 306 8.33 0.56 8.63
N ASN A 307 8.18 -0.42 7.71
CA ASN A 307 9.28 -1.27 7.27
C ASN A 307 10.40 -0.44 6.60
N LEU A 308 10.04 0.58 5.84
CA LEU A 308 10.99 1.49 5.20
C LEU A 308 11.64 2.42 6.24
N ALA A 309 10.87 2.94 7.20
CA ALA A 309 11.38 3.77 8.29
C ALA A 309 12.45 3.01 9.10
N ASN A 310 12.20 1.74 9.42
CA ASN A 310 13.15 0.87 10.13
C ASN A 310 14.46 0.67 9.33
N ARG A 311 14.36 0.45 8.03
CA ARG A 311 15.54 0.30 7.15
C ARG A 311 16.36 1.60 7.08
N HIS A 312 15.70 2.75 6.98
CA HIS A 312 16.35 4.06 7.01
C HIS A 312 17.08 4.30 8.33
N GLY A 313 16.45 4.03 9.47
CA GLY A 313 17.08 4.15 10.78
C GLY A 313 18.36 3.31 10.89
N ARG A 314 18.33 2.08 10.38
CA ARG A 314 19.51 1.22 10.32
C ARG A 314 20.63 1.79 9.44
N VAL A 315 20.29 2.24 8.21
CA VAL A 315 21.28 2.80 7.28
C VAL A 315 21.95 4.05 7.86
N VAL A 316 21.17 4.93 8.48
CA VAL A 316 21.71 6.13 9.14
C VAL A 316 22.68 5.76 10.26
N ALA A 317 22.32 4.83 11.13
CA ALA A 317 23.20 4.37 12.19
C ALA A 317 24.50 3.75 11.64
N ASP A 318 24.40 2.89 10.63
CA ASP A 318 25.54 2.26 9.98
C ASP A 318 26.44 3.32 9.32
N HIS A 319 25.85 4.33 8.66
CA HIS A 319 26.60 5.42 8.01
C HIS A 319 27.32 6.32 9.02
N ILE A 320 26.65 6.72 10.12
CA ILE A 320 27.26 7.51 11.20
C ILE A 320 28.45 6.76 11.81
N ALA A 321 28.35 5.44 11.94
CA ALA A 321 29.42 4.58 12.45
C ALA A 321 30.55 4.31 11.41
N GLY A 322 30.48 4.90 10.21
CA GLY A 322 31.49 4.73 9.16
C GLY A 322 31.47 3.37 8.46
N LEU A 323 30.39 2.61 8.58
CA LEU A 323 30.24 1.34 7.88
C LEU A 323 29.83 1.56 6.43
N THR A 324 30.21 0.64 5.55
CA THR A 324 29.73 0.62 4.16
C THR A 324 28.23 0.33 4.15
N THR A 325 27.46 1.26 3.61
CA THR A 325 26.01 1.15 3.49
C THR A 325 25.57 1.10 2.03
N ARG A 326 24.35 0.61 1.78
CA ARG A 326 23.72 0.64 0.45
C ARG A 326 22.52 1.57 0.48
N PRO A 327 22.27 2.32 -0.60
CA PRO A 327 21.07 3.16 -0.72
C PRO A 327 19.79 2.36 -0.49
N VAL A 328 18.86 2.94 0.26
CA VAL A 328 17.53 2.36 0.47
C VAL A 328 16.55 2.99 -0.51
N LYS A 329 16.38 2.35 -1.66
CA LYS A 329 15.32 2.69 -2.60
C LYS A 329 14.04 1.93 -2.25
N THR A 330 12.88 2.49 -2.61
CA THR A 330 11.57 1.90 -2.35
C THR A 330 10.83 1.54 -3.62
N ILE A 331 10.09 0.45 -3.60
CA ILE A 331 9.08 0.08 -4.61
C ILE A 331 7.65 0.22 -4.06
N GLY A 332 7.51 0.69 -2.81
CA GLY A 332 6.21 0.94 -2.20
C GLY A 332 5.39 -0.32 -1.92
N THR A 333 6.03 -1.47 -1.66
CA THR A 333 5.30 -2.71 -1.35
C THR A 333 4.49 -2.53 -0.07
N ALA A 334 3.17 -2.75 -0.17
CA ALA A 334 2.21 -2.59 0.91
C ALA A 334 1.16 -3.70 0.87
N ILE A 335 0.63 -4.02 2.04
CA ILE A 335 -0.48 -4.97 2.21
C ILE A 335 -1.45 -4.43 3.26
N VAL A 336 -2.72 -4.73 3.08
CA VAL A 336 -3.79 -4.44 4.04
C VAL A 336 -4.79 -5.60 4.05
N LYS A 337 -5.39 -5.83 5.20
CA LYS A 337 -6.55 -6.71 5.33
C LYS A 337 -7.83 -5.87 5.31
N VAL A 338 -8.84 -6.30 4.57
CA VAL A 338 -10.18 -5.69 4.55
C VAL A 338 -11.19 -6.84 4.66
N PHE A 339 -11.75 -7.03 5.82
CA PHE A 339 -12.54 -8.21 6.21
C PHE A 339 -11.77 -9.51 5.93
N ASP A 340 -12.24 -10.33 4.98
CA ASP A 340 -11.55 -11.58 4.63
C ASP A 340 -10.51 -11.41 3.52
N LEU A 341 -10.45 -10.24 2.86
CA LEU A 341 -9.54 -10.02 1.76
C LEU A 341 -8.16 -9.57 2.24
N MET A 342 -7.12 -10.14 1.64
CA MET A 342 -5.77 -9.61 1.59
C MET A 342 -5.62 -8.77 0.33
N ILE A 343 -5.18 -7.54 0.46
CA ILE A 343 -4.95 -6.62 -0.65
C ILE A 343 -3.49 -6.20 -0.60
N ALA A 344 -2.71 -6.53 -1.62
CA ALA A 344 -1.30 -6.17 -1.66
C ALA A 344 -0.90 -5.55 -2.99
N THR A 345 0.07 -4.63 -2.93
CA THR A 345 0.60 -3.93 -4.11
C THR A 345 2.12 -3.81 -4.02
N THR A 346 2.78 -3.75 -5.17
CA THR A 346 4.20 -3.41 -5.29
C THR A 346 4.47 -2.69 -6.60
N GLY A 347 5.41 -1.75 -6.62
CA GLY A 347 5.71 -0.95 -7.80
C GLY A 347 4.64 0.09 -8.14
N TRP A 348 4.43 0.32 -9.42
CA TRP A 348 3.53 1.34 -9.96
C TRP A 348 2.19 0.75 -10.40
N ASN A 349 1.13 1.54 -10.34
CA ASN A 349 -0.17 1.25 -10.94
C ASN A 349 -0.29 1.90 -12.34
N GLU A 350 -1.34 1.57 -13.09
CA GLU A 350 -1.59 2.14 -14.42
C GLU A 350 -1.70 3.67 -14.39
N LYS A 351 -2.38 4.22 -13.38
CA LYS A 351 -2.54 5.69 -13.24
C LYS A 351 -1.18 6.39 -13.20
N ARG A 352 -0.22 5.84 -12.48
CA ARG A 352 1.13 6.39 -12.42
C ARG A 352 1.89 6.19 -13.73
N LEU A 353 1.77 5.03 -14.36
CA LEU A 353 2.39 4.75 -15.65
C LEU A 353 1.89 5.69 -16.74
N ILE A 354 0.58 5.91 -16.81
CA ILE A 354 -0.07 6.87 -17.74
C ILE A 354 0.44 8.29 -17.47
N ALA A 355 0.45 8.74 -16.22
CA ALA A 355 0.94 10.08 -15.84
C ALA A 355 2.42 10.30 -16.19
N GLN A 356 3.23 9.24 -16.22
CA GLN A 356 4.64 9.26 -16.59
C GLN A 356 4.88 8.98 -18.08
N ASN A 357 3.84 8.81 -18.89
CA ASN A 357 3.92 8.38 -20.30
C ASN A 357 4.79 7.12 -20.48
N ARG A 358 4.81 6.23 -19.46
CA ARG A 358 5.55 4.96 -19.52
C ARG A 358 4.72 3.92 -20.26
N ARG A 359 5.28 3.31 -21.29
CA ARG A 359 4.64 2.18 -21.98
C ARG A 359 4.59 0.97 -21.06
N TYR A 360 3.49 0.23 -21.09
CA TYR A 360 3.29 -0.98 -20.32
C TYR A 360 2.34 -1.93 -21.03
N LEU A 361 2.40 -3.19 -20.64
CA LEU A 361 1.38 -4.20 -20.83
C LEU A 361 0.83 -4.60 -19.47
N ALA A 362 -0.45 -4.95 -19.44
CA ALA A 362 -1.13 -5.46 -18.25
C ALA A 362 -1.54 -6.90 -18.46
N ILE A 363 -1.39 -7.72 -17.43
CA ILE A 363 -1.88 -9.10 -17.36
C ILE A 363 -2.76 -9.22 -16.13
N HIS A 364 -3.94 -9.82 -16.30
CA HIS A 364 -4.83 -10.23 -15.22
C HIS A 364 -4.98 -11.74 -15.17
N THR A 365 -4.85 -12.32 -13.98
CA THR A 365 -5.10 -13.75 -13.75
C THR A 365 -5.95 -13.95 -12.50
N HIS A 366 -6.70 -15.05 -12.47
CA HIS A 366 -7.55 -15.42 -11.32
C HIS A 366 -7.24 -16.85 -10.86
N PRO A 367 -5.99 -17.10 -10.39
CA PRO A 367 -5.59 -18.42 -9.92
C PRO A 367 -6.17 -18.75 -8.55
N ASN A 368 -6.09 -20.03 -8.18
CA ASN A 368 -6.33 -20.47 -6.81
C ASN A 368 -5.08 -20.23 -5.93
N SER A 369 -5.29 -20.10 -4.62
CA SER A 369 -4.22 -19.97 -3.62
C SER A 369 -3.27 -21.17 -3.62
N HIS A 370 -3.81 -22.36 -3.85
CA HIS A 370 -3.11 -23.64 -3.96
C HIS A 370 -3.80 -24.58 -4.97
N ALA A 371 -3.35 -25.82 -5.04
CA ALA A 371 -3.89 -26.81 -5.99
C ALA A 371 -5.41 -27.00 -5.80
N GLY A 372 -6.18 -26.77 -6.87
CA GLY A 372 -7.65 -26.78 -6.80
C GLY A 372 -8.28 -28.14 -6.48
N TYR A 373 -7.53 -29.23 -6.54
CA TYR A 373 -7.96 -30.57 -6.10
C TYR A 373 -7.74 -30.79 -4.60
N TYR A 374 -6.98 -29.91 -3.93
CA TYR A 374 -6.83 -29.91 -2.48
C TYR A 374 -7.94 -29.03 -1.85
N PRO A 375 -8.53 -29.45 -0.71
CA PRO A 375 -9.66 -28.74 -0.11
C PRO A 375 -9.36 -27.27 0.21
N ASP A 376 -10.40 -26.45 0.17
CA ASP A 376 -10.42 -25.05 0.62
C ASP A 376 -9.62 -24.05 -0.23
N ALA A 377 -9.22 -24.42 -1.44
CA ALA A 377 -8.55 -23.49 -2.35
C ALA A 377 -9.39 -22.23 -2.60
N LYS A 378 -8.80 -21.06 -2.38
CA LYS A 378 -9.42 -19.74 -2.56
C LYS A 378 -8.91 -19.06 -3.81
N GLN A 379 -9.83 -18.54 -4.63
CA GLN A 379 -9.45 -17.80 -5.82
C GLN A 379 -8.92 -16.41 -5.43
N MET A 380 -7.90 -15.93 -6.14
CA MET A 380 -7.37 -14.58 -6.02
C MET A 380 -7.35 -13.89 -7.39
N ALA A 381 -7.36 -12.57 -7.40
CA ALA A 381 -7.05 -11.76 -8.57
C ALA A 381 -5.60 -11.28 -8.46
N LEU A 382 -4.82 -11.47 -9.50
CA LEU A 382 -3.47 -10.93 -9.64
C LEU A 382 -3.36 -10.11 -10.92
N LYS A 383 -2.71 -8.97 -10.81
CA LYS A 383 -2.38 -8.08 -11.93
C LYS A 383 -0.87 -7.85 -11.97
N LEU A 384 -0.28 -7.91 -13.17
CA LEU A 384 1.12 -7.61 -13.43
C LEU A 384 1.21 -6.51 -14.50
N LEU A 385 2.07 -5.52 -14.26
CA LEU A 385 2.39 -4.43 -15.19
C LEU A 385 3.88 -4.51 -15.54
N PHE A 386 4.22 -4.51 -16.83
CA PHE A 386 5.59 -4.62 -17.28
C PHE A 386 5.84 -3.87 -18.59
N ASP A 387 7.10 -3.52 -18.85
CA ASP A 387 7.52 -2.83 -20.08
C ASP A 387 7.48 -3.83 -21.26
N PRO A 388 6.78 -3.50 -22.37
CA PRO A 388 6.61 -4.44 -23.51
C PRO A 388 7.92 -4.72 -24.28
N LYS A 389 8.93 -3.87 -24.13
CA LYS A 389 10.19 -3.99 -24.87
C LYS A 389 11.29 -4.68 -24.05
N THR A 390 11.38 -4.36 -22.77
CA THR A 390 12.45 -4.85 -21.89
C THR A 390 12.02 -6.01 -21.01
N GLY A 391 10.71 -6.19 -20.83
CA GLY A 391 10.16 -7.12 -19.85
C GLY A 391 10.29 -6.66 -18.39
N GLU A 392 10.84 -5.46 -18.14
CA GLU A 392 10.99 -4.91 -16.79
C GLU A 392 9.64 -4.88 -16.06
N ILE A 393 9.58 -5.47 -14.88
CA ILE A 393 8.37 -5.45 -14.05
C ILE A 393 8.21 -4.06 -13.45
N LEU A 394 7.09 -3.42 -13.76
CA LEU A 394 6.77 -2.05 -13.32
C LEU A 394 5.88 -2.04 -12.08
N GLY A 395 5.05 -3.06 -11.90
CA GLY A 395 4.20 -3.17 -10.73
C GLY A 395 3.33 -4.43 -10.73
N ALA A 396 2.77 -4.71 -9.56
CA ALA A 396 1.81 -5.80 -9.39
C ALA A 396 0.81 -5.49 -8.28
N GLN A 397 -0.37 -6.07 -8.40
CA GLN A 397 -1.48 -5.96 -7.45
C GLN A 397 -2.09 -7.33 -7.24
N GLY A 398 -2.53 -7.60 -6.01
CA GLY A 398 -3.22 -8.82 -5.67
C GLY A 398 -4.37 -8.56 -4.71
N VAL A 399 -5.51 -9.24 -4.94
CA VAL A 399 -6.69 -9.23 -4.07
C VAL A 399 -7.21 -10.66 -3.92
N GLY A 400 -7.42 -11.13 -2.71
CA GLY A 400 -7.94 -12.47 -2.44
C GLY A 400 -7.89 -12.82 -0.97
N ILE A 401 -8.45 -13.97 -0.61
CA ILE A 401 -8.57 -14.40 0.80
C ILE A 401 -7.24 -15.01 1.30
N GLU A 402 -6.46 -15.65 0.41
CA GLU A 402 -5.28 -16.41 0.80
C GLU A 402 -4.20 -16.38 -0.27
N GLY A 403 -2.93 -16.28 0.15
CA GLY A 403 -1.75 -16.44 -0.71
C GLY A 403 -1.39 -15.25 -1.60
N VAL A 404 -2.04 -14.11 -1.43
CA VAL A 404 -1.74 -12.85 -2.13
C VAL A 404 -0.40 -12.31 -1.67
N ASP A 405 -0.15 -12.30 -0.36
CA ASP A 405 1.09 -11.87 0.28
C ASP A 405 2.32 -12.56 -0.31
N LYS A 406 2.29 -13.91 -0.37
CA LYS A 406 3.36 -14.72 -0.96
C LYS A 406 3.68 -14.28 -2.40
N ARG A 407 2.67 -14.06 -3.24
CA ARG A 407 2.86 -13.75 -4.66
C ARG A 407 3.40 -12.34 -4.87
N ILE A 408 2.87 -11.38 -4.13
CA ILE A 408 3.36 -10.00 -4.19
C ILE A 408 4.77 -9.89 -3.63
N ASP A 409 5.14 -10.62 -2.57
CA ASP A 409 6.51 -10.63 -2.05
C ASP A 409 7.51 -11.25 -3.03
N VAL A 410 7.12 -12.33 -3.75
CA VAL A 410 7.95 -12.89 -4.82
C VAL A 410 8.15 -11.88 -5.95
N ILE A 411 7.09 -11.20 -6.41
CA ILE A 411 7.19 -10.19 -7.47
C ILE A 411 8.00 -8.98 -6.99
N ALA A 412 7.81 -8.51 -5.76
CA ALA A 412 8.61 -7.43 -5.17
C ALA A 412 10.10 -7.79 -5.11
N THR A 413 10.40 -9.06 -4.80
CA THR A 413 11.78 -9.59 -4.82
C THR A 413 12.32 -9.65 -6.25
N ALA A 414 11.51 -10.06 -7.22
CA ALA A 414 11.87 -10.07 -8.64
C ALA A 414 12.21 -8.65 -9.14
N ILE A 415 11.37 -7.64 -8.85
CA ILE A 415 11.66 -6.23 -9.17
C ILE A 415 13.02 -5.80 -8.59
N ARG A 416 13.27 -6.10 -7.30
CA ARG A 416 14.54 -5.75 -6.65
C ARG A 416 15.75 -6.50 -7.22
N GLY A 417 15.54 -7.70 -7.69
CA GLY A 417 16.56 -8.55 -8.33
C GLY A 417 16.82 -8.21 -9.79
N GLY A 418 15.99 -7.38 -10.42
CA GLY A 418 16.07 -7.08 -11.84
C GLY A 418 15.61 -8.26 -12.73
N ILE A 419 14.79 -9.16 -12.19
CA ILE A 419 14.16 -10.26 -12.92
C ILE A 419 13.03 -9.68 -13.76
N THR A 420 12.99 -10.03 -15.04
CA THR A 420 11.96 -9.56 -15.98
C THR A 420 10.67 -10.38 -15.88
N ALA A 421 9.57 -9.85 -16.44
CA ALA A 421 8.28 -10.51 -16.41
C ALA A 421 8.29 -11.91 -17.07
N PRO A 422 8.93 -12.14 -18.25
CA PRO A 422 9.10 -13.49 -18.78
C PRO A 422 9.89 -14.44 -17.86
N GLU A 423 10.97 -13.95 -17.22
CA GLU A 423 11.81 -14.77 -16.34
C GLU A 423 11.08 -15.23 -15.05
N LEU A 424 9.90 -14.67 -14.74
CA LEU A 424 9.04 -15.20 -13.68
C LEU A 424 8.62 -16.66 -13.96
N ALA A 425 8.59 -17.08 -15.23
CA ALA A 425 8.30 -18.45 -15.65
C ALA A 425 9.32 -19.46 -15.11
N ASP A 426 10.58 -19.03 -14.96
CA ASP A 426 11.72 -19.89 -14.58
C ASP A 426 11.95 -19.98 -13.08
N LEU A 427 11.19 -19.23 -12.28
CA LEU A 427 11.34 -19.24 -10.82
C LEU A 427 10.96 -20.60 -10.25
N GLU A 428 11.90 -21.26 -9.57
CA GLU A 428 11.64 -22.48 -8.84
C GLU A 428 11.05 -22.16 -7.46
N LEU A 429 9.69 -22.16 -7.41
CA LEU A 429 8.95 -21.81 -6.20
C LEU A 429 8.53 -23.07 -5.43
N ALA A 430 8.51 -22.97 -4.09
CA ALA A 430 8.13 -24.07 -3.24
C ALA A 430 6.70 -24.55 -3.50
N TYR A 431 6.56 -25.85 -3.78
CA TYR A 431 5.30 -26.49 -4.10
C TYR A 431 5.03 -27.74 -3.25
N ALA A 432 3.83 -27.78 -2.71
CA ALA A 432 3.08 -28.99 -2.35
C ALA A 432 1.59 -28.61 -2.40
N PRO A 433 0.65 -29.58 -2.57
CA PRO A 433 -0.77 -29.28 -2.77
C PRO A 433 -1.41 -28.28 -1.80
N PRO A 434 -1.08 -28.29 -0.49
CA PRO A 434 -1.64 -27.32 0.47
C PRO A 434 -1.08 -25.90 0.35
N PHE A 435 0.05 -25.68 -0.36
CA PHE A 435 0.79 -24.41 -0.33
C PHE A 435 0.85 -23.68 -1.68
N GLY A 436 0.49 -24.36 -2.76
CA GLY A 436 0.55 -23.78 -4.09
C GLY A 436 0.09 -24.74 -5.17
N SER A 437 0.37 -24.40 -6.42
CA SER A 437 0.18 -25.23 -7.61
C SER A 437 1.53 -25.53 -8.23
N ALA A 438 1.66 -26.65 -8.97
CA ALA A 438 2.90 -27.01 -9.66
C ALA A 438 3.35 -25.93 -10.66
N LYS A 439 2.39 -25.20 -11.23
CA LYS A 439 2.59 -23.93 -11.92
C LYS A 439 2.08 -22.85 -10.98
N ASP A 440 2.99 -22.25 -10.18
CA ASP A 440 2.58 -21.18 -9.27
C ASP A 440 1.96 -20.01 -10.04
N PRO A 441 1.01 -19.29 -9.48
CA PRO A 441 0.46 -18.08 -10.08
C PRO A 441 1.51 -17.09 -10.62
N VAL A 442 2.66 -16.97 -9.98
CA VAL A 442 3.77 -16.13 -10.46
C VAL A 442 4.40 -16.70 -11.74
N ASN A 443 4.61 -18.02 -11.82
CA ASN A 443 5.09 -18.64 -13.06
C ASN A 443 4.08 -18.46 -14.21
N MET A 444 2.78 -18.52 -13.91
CA MET A 444 1.73 -18.30 -14.94
C MET A 444 1.78 -16.88 -15.51
N LEU A 445 2.04 -15.86 -14.66
CA LEU A 445 2.27 -14.49 -15.13
C LEU A 445 3.47 -14.42 -16.08
N GLY A 446 4.55 -15.15 -15.78
CA GLY A 446 5.73 -15.26 -16.63
C GLY A 446 5.41 -15.84 -18.02
N TYR A 447 4.70 -16.98 -18.08
CA TYR A 447 4.29 -17.60 -19.36
C TYR A 447 3.41 -16.66 -20.20
N ILE A 448 2.49 -15.91 -19.58
CA ILE A 448 1.65 -14.96 -20.30
C ILE A 448 2.50 -13.79 -20.82
N ALA A 449 3.43 -13.27 -20.01
CA ALA A 449 4.32 -12.20 -20.42
C ALA A 449 5.21 -12.60 -21.61
N GLU A 450 5.74 -13.84 -21.61
CA GLU A 450 6.51 -14.39 -22.73
C GLU A 450 5.69 -14.45 -24.02
N ASN A 451 4.44 -14.94 -23.93
CA ASN A 451 3.53 -15.02 -25.09
C ASN A 451 3.19 -13.61 -25.65
N LEU A 452 3.05 -12.60 -24.79
CA LEU A 452 2.77 -11.23 -25.21
C LEU A 452 4.00 -10.56 -25.86
N ILE A 453 5.18 -10.69 -25.26
CA ILE A 453 6.41 -10.09 -25.78
C ILE A 453 6.84 -10.73 -27.10
N SER A 454 6.67 -12.05 -27.25
CA SER A 454 6.96 -12.75 -28.51
C SER A 454 5.95 -12.45 -29.63
N GLY A 455 4.83 -11.77 -29.33
CA GLY A 455 3.76 -11.49 -30.28
C GLY A 455 2.91 -12.71 -30.65
N LEU A 456 3.05 -13.82 -29.92
CA LEU A 456 2.25 -15.02 -30.12
C LEU A 456 0.76 -14.74 -29.90
N VAL A 457 0.43 -13.93 -28.91
CA VAL A 457 -0.92 -13.52 -28.55
C VAL A 457 -1.03 -12.01 -28.48
N GLU A 458 -2.11 -11.47 -29.01
CA GLU A 458 -2.57 -10.10 -28.80
C GLU A 458 -3.71 -10.10 -27.79
N THR A 459 -3.72 -9.14 -26.86
CA THR A 459 -4.77 -9.02 -25.83
C THR A 459 -5.47 -7.67 -25.91
N ALA A 460 -6.77 -7.69 -25.60
CA ALA A 460 -7.57 -6.51 -25.28
C ALA A 460 -7.79 -6.46 -23.77
N GLN A 461 -7.83 -5.27 -23.21
CA GLN A 461 -8.18 -5.05 -21.80
C GLN A 461 -9.69 -4.89 -21.63
N TRP A 462 -10.20 -5.09 -20.43
CA TRP A 462 -11.62 -5.00 -20.07
C TRP A 462 -12.31 -3.69 -20.50
N ASN A 463 -11.58 -2.60 -20.56
CA ASN A 463 -12.05 -1.28 -20.96
C ASN A 463 -11.96 -0.99 -22.47
N GLN A 464 -11.44 -1.94 -23.25
CA GLN A 464 -11.26 -1.81 -24.70
C GLN A 464 -12.33 -2.60 -25.50
N ILE A 465 -13.24 -3.31 -24.85
CA ILE A 465 -14.21 -4.17 -25.52
C ILE A 465 -15.02 -3.39 -26.55
N ASP A 466 -15.58 -2.25 -26.16
CA ASP A 466 -16.39 -1.41 -27.04
C ASP A 466 -15.58 -0.94 -28.26
N GLU A 467 -14.32 -0.56 -28.07
CA GLU A 467 -13.41 -0.16 -29.15
C GLU A 467 -13.19 -1.31 -30.17
N PHE A 468 -13.01 -2.54 -29.69
CA PHE A 468 -12.85 -3.70 -30.57
C PHE A 468 -14.16 -4.03 -31.32
N VAL A 469 -15.31 -3.92 -30.66
CA VAL A 469 -16.63 -4.11 -31.30
C VAL A 469 -16.88 -3.03 -32.37
N GLU A 470 -16.55 -1.76 -32.10
CA GLU A 470 -16.62 -0.67 -33.08
C GLU A 470 -15.68 -0.87 -34.27
N LYS A 471 -14.51 -1.50 -34.05
CA LYS A 471 -13.60 -1.94 -35.13
C LYS A 471 -14.09 -3.16 -35.91
N GLY A 472 -15.26 -3.66 -35.60
CA GLY A 472 -15.89 -4.78 -36.29
C GLY A 472 -15.45 -6.15 -35.81
N PHE A 473 -15.00 -6.32 -34.56
CA PHE A 473 -14.75 -7.63 -33.98
C PHE A 473 -16.04 -8.24 -33.40
N ASP A 474 -16.28 -9.53 -33.66
CA ASP A 474 -17.30 -10.31 -32.97
C ASP A 474 -16.79 -10.74 -31.60
N LEU A 475 -17.57 -10.49 -30.56
CA LEU A 475 -17.25 -10.93 -29.20
C LEU A 475 -17.76 -12.36 -29.00
N ILE A 476 -16.85 -13.32 -28.84
CA ILE A 476 -17.14 -14.75 -28.65
C ILE A 476 -16.78 -15.19 -27.24
N ASP A 477 -17.79 -15.63 -26.50
CA ASP A 477 -17.62 -16.23 -25.17
C ASP A 477 -17.45 -17.75 -25.28
N VAL A 478 -16.28 -18.24 -24.90
CA VAL A 478 -15.91 -19.66 -25.02
C VAL A 478 -16.13 -20.48 -23.75
N ARG A 479 -16.89 -19.93 -22.80
CA ARG A 479 -17.35 -20.67 -21.61
C ARG A 479 -18.42 -21.69 -21.98
N SER A 480 -18.73 -22.58 -21.02
CA SER A 480 -19.89 -23.48 -21.18
C SER A 480 -21.20 -22.66 -21.24
N ALA A 481 -22.24 -23.23 -21.88
CA ALA A 481 -23.54 -22.58 -21.95
C ALA A 481 -24.13 -22.24 -20.56
N GLY A 482 -23.88 -23.10 -19.56
CA GLY A 482 -24.30 -22.86 -18.19
C GLY A 482 -23.60 -21.68 -17.50
N GLU A 483 -22.29 -21.47 -17.77
CA GLU A 483 -21.56 -20.29 -17.28
C GLU A 483 -22.06 -19.03 -17.97
N PHE A 484 -22.26 -19.08 -19.29
CA PHE A 484 -22.78 -17.97 -20.09
C PHE A 484 -24.18 -17.54 -19.63
N GLY A 485 -25.07 -18.52 -19.35
CA GLY A 485 -26.43 -18.26 -18.89
C GLY A 485 -26.53 -17.62 -17.49
N ARG A 486 -25.47 -17.72 -16.67
CA ARG A 486 -25.40 -17.04 -15.36
C ARG A 486 -24.94 -15.58 -15.43
N GLY A 487 -24.55 -15.13 -16.60
CA GLY A 487 -24.08 -13.77 -16.87
C GLY A 487 -23.01 -13.76 -17.95
N SER A 488 -23.03 -12.75 -18.79
CA SER A 488 -22.12 -12.60 -19.94
C SER A 488 -21.83 -11.11 -20.20
N ILE A 489 -20.77 -10.86 -20.96
CA ILE A 489 -20.52 -9.52 -21.49
C ILE A 489 -21.61 -9.19 -22.50
N PRO A 490 -22.26 -8.01 -22.45
CA PRO A 490 -23.28 -7.60 -23.40
C PRO A 490 -22.79 -7.72 -24.84
N GLY A 491 -23.62 -8.29 -25.72
CA GLY A 491 -23.29 -8.51 -27.13
C GLY A 491 -22.44 -9.76 -27.43
N ALA A 492 -21.96 -10.47 -26.40
CA ALA A 492 -21.21 -11.71 -26.57
C ALA A 492 -22.10 -12.85 -27.11
N ARG A 493 -21.55 -13.64 -28.01
CA ARG A 493 -22.16 -14.89 -28.54
C ARG A 493 -21.42 -16.08 -27.94
N ASN A 494 -22.15 -17.10 -27.48
CA ASN A 494 -21.54 -18.27 -26.85
C ASN A 494 -21.20 -19.37 -27.86
N ILE A 495 -19.93 -19.75 -27.93
CA ILE A 495 -19.44 -20.95 -28.63
C ILE A 495 -18.39 -21.57 -27.69
N PRO A 496 -18.75 -22.62 -26.93
CA PRO A 496 -17.83 -23.28 -26.02
C PRO A 496 -16.52 -23.70 -26.68
N VAL A 497 -15.40 -23.59 -25.96
CA VAL A 497 -14.06 -23.87 -26.51
C VAL A 497 -13.95 -25.25 -27.16
N ASP A 498 -14.62 -26.25 -26.59
CA ASP A 498 -14.61 -27.62 -27.08
C ASP A 498 -15.42 -27.81 -28.37
N GLU A 499 -16.32 -26.87 -28.70
CA GLU A 499 -17.19 -26.90 -29.87
C GLU A 499 -16.68 -26.04 -31.03
N ILE A 500 -15.65 -25.20 -30.83
CA ILE A 500 -15.19 -24.24 -31.85
C ILE A 500 -14.87 -24.92 -33.17
N ARG A 501 -14.16 -26.06 -33.16
CA ARG A 501 -13.74 -26.77 -34.37
C ARG A 501 -14.93 -27.19 -35.25
N ASP A 502 -16.01 -27.62 -34.63
CA ASP A 502 -17.21 -28.11 -35.31
C ASP A 502 -18.17 -26.98 -35.72
N ARG A 503 -18.03 -25.82 -35.04
CA ARG A 503 -18.92 -24.65 -35.21
C ARG A 503 -18.25 -23.44 -35.88
N THR A 504 -17.08 -23.63 -36.52
CA THR A 504 -16.39 -22.57 -37.28
C THR A 504 -17.22 -21.95 -38.39
N SER A 505 -18.17 -22.69 -39.00
CA SER A 505 -19.10 -22.18 -40.01
C SER A 505 -20.05 -21.11 -39.48
N GLU A 506 -20.23 -21.01 -38.18
CA GLU A 506 -21.02 -19.96 -37.53
C GLU A 506 -20.23 -18.63 -37.40
N LEU A 507 -18.90 -18.68 -37.50
CA LEU A 507 -18.01 -17.51 -37.41
C LEU A 507 -17.88 -16.88 -38.80
N THR A 508 -18.83 -16.00 -39.13
CA THR A 508 -18.88 -15.33 -40.45
C THR A 508 -17.88 -14.15 -40.52
N ASN A 509 -17.52 -13.57 -39.40
CA ASN A 509 -16.53 -12.51 -39.29
C ASN A 509 -15.14 -13.12 -39.06
N LYS A 510 -14.11 -12.52 -39.67
CA LYS A 510 -12.72 -12.93 -39.47
C LYS A 510 -12.07 -12.32 -38.24
N ASN A 511 -12.60 -11.21 -37.74
CA ASN A 511 -12.09 -10.53 -36.55
C ASN A 511 -12.88 -10.99 -35.33
N ILE A 512 -12.19 -11.64 -34.39
CA ILE A 512 -12.80 -12.27 -33.21
C ILE A 512 -12.11 -11.76 -31.92
N LEU A 513 -12.89 -11.19 -31.01
CA LEU A 513 -12.49 -10.95 -29.63
C LEU A 513 -12.96 -12.12 -28.77
N VAL A 514 -12.03 -12.85 -28.17
CA VAL A 514 -12.30 -14.10 -27.44
C VAL A 514 -12.34 -13.85 -25.94
N ASN A 515 -13.43 -14.22 -25.30
CA ASN A 515 -13.62 -14.14 -23.85
C ASN A 515 -13.84 -15.54 -23.23
N CYS A 516 -13.33 -15.76 -22.03
CA CYS A 516 -13.71 -16.89 -21.18
C CYS A 516 -13.83 -16.44 -19.71
N GLN A 517 -13.83 -17.37 -18.74
CA GLN A 517 -14.02 -16.99 -17.33
C GLN A 517 -12.82 -16.21 -16.74
N VAL A 518 -11.58 -16.72 -16.94
CA VAL A 518 -10.36 -16.24 -16.25
C VAL A 518 -9.14 -16.09 -17.18
N GLY A 519 -9.32 -16.21 -18.51
CA GLY A 519 -8.26 -16.08 -19.50
C GLY A 519 -7.76 -17.42 -20.08
N GLN A 520 -7.66 -18.50 -19.34
CA GLN A 520 -7.01 -19.75 -19.79
C GLN A 520 -7.67 -20.40 -21.01
N ARG A 521 -8.99 -20.65 -20.98
CA ARG A 521 -9.75 -21.21 -22.13
C ARG A 521 -9.76 -20.22 -23.30
N GLY A 522 -9.83 -18.90 -23.00
CA GLY A 522 -9.77 -17.85 -24.01
C GLY A 522 -8.45 -17.86 -24.77
N HIS A 523 -7.32 -18.04 -24.09
CA HIS A 523 -6.02 -18.19 -24.75
C HIS A 523 -6.01 -19.41 -25.68
N THR A 524 -6.46 -20.59 -25.22
CA THR A 524 -6.56 -21.80 -26.02
C THR A 524 -7.41 -21.59 -27.29
N ALA A 525 -8.58 -20.96 -27.12
CA ALA A 525 -9.48 -20.66 -28.24
C ALA A 525 -8.87 -19.63 -29.21
N THR A 526 -8.19 -18.63 -28.72
CA THR A 526 -7.51 -17.61 -29.54
C THR A 526 -6.44 -18.26 -30.42
N MET A 527 -5.62 -19.15 -29.87
CA MET A 527 -4.59 -19.87 -30.61
C MET A 527 -5.20 -20.76 -31.68
N LEU A 528 -6.25 -21.51 -31.32
CA LEU A 528 -6.99 -22.34 -32.27
C LEU A 528 -7.58 -21.52 -33.42
N LEU A 529 -8.22 -20.38 -33.11
CA LEU A 529 -8.82 -19.54 -34.15
C LEU A 529 -7.76 -18.90 -35.05
N LYS A 530 -6.60 -18.50 -34.53
CA LYS A 530 -5.47 -18.03 -35.35
C LYS A 530 -4.99 -19.14 -36.33
N GLU A 531 -4.85 -20.37 -35.86
CA GLU A 531 -4.50 -21.53 -36.72
C GLU A 531 -5.54 -21.75 -37.84
N LEU A 532 -6.82 -21.51 -37.54
CA LEU A 532 -7.92 -21.61 -38.51
C LEU A 532 -8.04 -20.35 -39.42
N GLY A 533 -7.12 -19.40 -39.33
CA GLY A 533 -7.03 -18.22 -40.19
C GLY A 533 -7.95 -17.07 -39.80
N PHE A 534 -8.36 -16.99 -38.55
CA PHE A 534 -9.06 -15.85 -37.99
C PHE A 534 -8.07 -14.84 -37.41
N ASN A 535 -8.42 -13.57 -37.41
CA ASN A 535 -7.76 -12.53 -36.65
C ASN A 535 -8.35 -12.52 -35.24
N ALA A 536 -7.77 -13.32 -34.34
CA ALA A 536 -8.28 -13.52 -33.00
C ALA A 536 -7.44 -12.77 -31.95
N VAL A 537 -8.12 -11.99 -31.13
CA VAL A 537 -7.57 -11.24 -29.98
C VAL A 537 -8.16 -11.81 -28.69
N HIS A 538 -7.34 -11.93 -27.66
CA HIS A 538 -7.74 -12.48 -26.38
C HIS A 538 -8.15 -11.38 -25.39
N LEU A 539 -9.33 -11.50 -24.74
CA LEU A 539 -9.71 -10.62 -23.63
C LEU A 539 -8.95 -11.03 -22.36
N ASP A 540 -8.01 -10.19 -21.96
CA ASP A 540 -7.17 -10.41 -20.77
C ASP A 540 -8.00 -10.54 -19.50
N GLY A 541 -7.68 -11.55 -18.66
CA GLY A 541 -8.40 -11.84 -17.42
C GLY A 541 -9.86 -12.30 -17.57
N GLY A 542 -10.41 -12.23 -18.79
CA GLY A 542 -11.74 -12.73 -19.15
C GLY A 542 -12.92 -12.07 -18.43
N TYR A 543 -14.01 -12.82 -18.31
CA TYR A 543 -15.26 -12.36 -17.71
C TYR A 543 -15.11 -11.88 -16.27
N LEU A 544 -14.27 -12.53 -15.45
CA LEU A 544 -14.10 -12.11 -14.05
C LEU A 544 -13.46 -10.73 -13.93
N THR A 545 -12.47 -10.40 -14.74
CA THR A 545 -11.88 -9.05 -14.73
C THR A 545 -12.91 -8.03 -15.21
N TRP A 546 -13.62 -8.31 -16.30
CA TRP A 546 -14.65 -7.40 -16.80
C TRP A 546 -15.79 -7.21 -15.78
N SER A 547 -16.33 -8.28 -15.20
CA SER A 547 -17.45 -8.22 -14.24
C SER A 547 -17.09 -7.53 -12.93
N ASN A 548 -15.80 -7.41 -12.62
CA ASN A 548 -15.28 -6.63 -11.49
C ASN A 548 -14.78 -5.24 -11.89
N SER A 549 -14.94 -4.86 -13.16
CA SER A 549 -14.59 -3.52 -13.61
C SER A 549 -15.67 -2.48 -13.26
N PRO A 550 -15.32 -1.20 -13.18
CA PRO A 550 -16.31 -0.13 -13.01
C PRO A 550 -17.37 -0.08 -14.13
N ILE A 551 -17.03 -0.54 -15.35
CA ILE A 551 -17.97 -0.57 -16.48
C ILE A 551 -19.14 -1.50 -16.21
N ALA A 552 -18.86 -2.71 -15.71
CA ALA A 552 -19.88 -3.69 -15.38
C ALA A 552 -20.67 -3.36 -14.11
N ASN A 553 -20.17 -2.43 -13.31
CA ASN A 553 -20.74 -2.07 -12.00
C ASN A 553 -21.23 -0.62 -11.92
N LYS A 554 -21.47 0.02 -13.06
CA LYS A 554 -21.96 1.41 -13.14
C LYS A 554 -23.29 1.66 -12.41
N GLU A 555 -24.11 0.62 -12.25
CA GLU A 555 -25.44 0.70 -11.60
C GLU A 555 -25.43 0.21 -10.14
N ILE A 556 -24.27 -0.24 -9.62
CA ILE A 556 -24.17 -0.58 -8.21
C ILE A 556 -24.03 0.73 -7.45
N GLU A 557 -25.16 1.29 -7.01
CA GLU A 557 -25.16 2.22 -5.90
C GLU A 557 -24.72 1.43 -4.67
N TYR A 558 -23.52 1.71 -4.18
CA TYR A 558 -23.02 1.18 -2.93
C TYR A 558 -23.74 1.88 -1.75
N VAL A 559 -25.08 1.63 -1.64
CA VAL A 559 -25.93 2.22 -0.59
C VAL A 559 -25.96 1.30 0.63
#